data_7546c3f2e2facc2cad5d1b0cfcdddef4
#
_entry.id   7546c3f2e2facc2cad5d1b0cfcdddef4
#
_cell.length_a   1.000
_cell.length_b   1.000
_cell.length_c   1.000
_cell.angle_alpha   90.00
_cell.angle_beta   90.00
_cell.angle_gamma   90.00
#
_symmetry.space_group_name_H-M   'P 1'
#
loop_
_entity.id
_entity.type
_entity.pdbx_description
1 polymer ?
#
loop_
_entity_poly.entity_id
_entity_poly.type
_entity_poly.pdbx_seq_one_letter_code
_entity_poly.pdbx_strand_id
1 'polypeptide(L)'
;MKKKQLHKPKWLVTMLLLVMSILMPYEGAWAQTPTKPAKGNGSVDKPYEISTAAELAWFRDYVNKESQFASATLTEDIDLSEFCHAADAATNTEELSWDPIGNGRMYCGTFDGNGKTIRNLYINSTIMNKGFFGYANSGSIKNITFDNAKVKNTHYNGTGILTGVFEKCTIENIKTLANCSVEGTENTGGIAGIGTGNISNCENRAMVNGTNNVGGIVGNSSDNTISSCANYGAVTGTESNVGGMVGFFISGTIQNCANYGDISGADCVGNQIGYASICNLNNVLGIGNVTATTSQSGILAGVILDSSSTAAGILAYNSSAKLTINGIEQTGDAVKAIGISSLSSTGRVKAFSAEQ
;
A
#
# COMPACT_ATOMS: atom_id res chain seq x y z
N MET A 1 -17.24 84.97 7.88
CA MET A 1 -17.10 83.75 7.04
C MET A 1 -17.30 82.53 7.82
N LYS A 2 -18.47 81.83 7.67
CA LYS A 2 -18.79 80.55 8.37
C LYS A 2 -18.29 79.36 7.51
N LYS A 3 -17.34 78.60 8.04
CA LYS A 3 -16.86 77.31 7.37
C LYS A 3 -18.00 76.31 7.42
N LYS A 4 -18.55 75.94 6.27
CA LYS A 4 -19.43 74.75 6.14
C LYS A 4 -18.64 73.48 6.37
N GLN A 5 -18.96 72.73 7.46
CA GLN A 5 -18.51 71.34 7.62
C GLN A 5 -19.26 70.46 6.64
N LEU A 6 -18.54 69.79 5.73
CA LEU A 6 -19.09 68.74 4.87
C LEU A 6 -19.36 67.47 5.74
N HIS A 7 -20.61 67.17 6.01
CA HIS A 7 -21.00 65.86 6.54
C HIS A 7 -20.83 64.83 5.44
N LYS A 8 -19.83 63.94 5.57
CA LYS A 8 -19.73 62.76 4.72
C LYS A 8 -20.87 61.82 5.05
N PRO A 9 -21.71 61.41 4.09
CA PRO A 9 -22.87 60.60 4.36
C PRO A 9 -22.43 59.21 4.83
N LYS A 10 -22.93 58.78 5.99
CA LYS A 10 -22.61 57.46 6.59
C LYS A 10 -22.91 56.28 5.67
N TRP A 11 -23.82 56.41 4.72
CA TRP A 11 -24.12 55.38 3.73
C TRP A 11 -22.96 55.11 2.76
N LEU A 12 -22.10 56.07 2.48
CA LEU A 12 -20.93 55.88 1.62
C LEU A 12 -19.88 54.97 2.25
N VAL A 13 -19.72 55.04 3.59
CA VAL A 13 -18.81 54.17 4.34
C VAL A 13 -19.38 52.77 4.41
N THR A 14 -20.70 52.63 4.59
CA THR A 14 -21.38 51.31 4.61
C THR A 14 -21.33 50.64 3.24
N MET A 15 -21.50 51.42 2.16
CA MET A 15 -21.41 50.89 0.79
C MET A 15 -19.97 50.49 0.43
N LEU A 16 -18.97 51.23 0.91
CA LEU A 16 -17.56 50.89 0.71
C LEU A 16 -17.17 49.60 1.46
N LEU A 17 -17.68 49.40 2.68
CA LEU A 17 -17.50 48.17 3.45
C LEU A 17 -18.21 46.96 2.81
N LEU A 18 -19.41 47.17 2.22
CA LEU A 18 -20.13 46.11 1.50
C LEU A 18 -19.43 45.73 0.19
N VAL A 19 -18.89 46.69 -0.54
CA VAL A 19 -18.13 46.46 -1.78
C VAL A 19 -16.77 45.80 -1.47
N MET A 20 -16.12 46.15 -0.35
CA MET A 20 -14.91 45.43 0.10
C MET A 20 -15.16 43.98 0.50
N SER A 21 -16.34 43.65 1.06
CA SER A 21 -16.72 42.29 1.38
C SER A 21 -17.07 41.44 0.14
N ILE A 22 -17.48 42.08 -0.97
CA ILE A 22 -17.77 41.43 -2.27
C ILE A 22 -16.48 41.32 -3.11
N LEU A 23 -15.46 42.16 -2.83
CA LEU A 23 -14.15 42.14 -3.50
C LEU A 23 -13.07 41.40 -2.70
N MET A 24 -13.38 40.83 -1.54
CA MET A 24 -12.52 39.81 -0.98
C MET A 24 -12.54 38.64 -1.99
N PRO A 25 -11.39 38.28 -2.57
CA PRO A 25 -11.37 37.05 -3.33
C PRO A 25 -11.94 35.99 -2.42
N TYR A 26 -12.95 35.25 -2.90
CA TYR A 26 -13.37 34.00 -2.31
C TYR A 26 -12.08 33.20 -2.17
N GLU A 27 -11.58 33.07 -0.94
CA GLU A 27 -10.45 32.20 -0.67
C GLU A 27 -10.96 30.76 -0.91
N GLY A 28 -11.10 30.40 -2.18
CA GLY A 28 -11.03 29.04 -2.59
C GLY A 28 -9.73 28.51 -2.01
N ALA A 29 -9.78 27.42 -1.27
CA ALA A 29 -8.64 26.81 -0.61
C ALA A 29 -7.40 26.94 -1.52
N TRP A 30 -6.45 27.76 -1.13
CA TRP A 30 -5.21 27.95 -1.88
C TRP A 30 -4.52 26.60 -1.83
N ALA A 31 -4.48 25.88 -2.95
CA ALA A 31 -3.66 24.69 -3.04
C ALA A 31 -2.26 25.06 -2.55
N GLN A 32 -1.81 24.45 -1.46
CA GLN A 32 -0.50 24.79 -0.89
C GLN A 32 0.57 24.66 -1.96
N THR A 33 1.40 25.67 -2.12
CA THR A 33 2.48 25.65 -3.08
C THR A 33 3.61 24.76 -2.56
N PRO A 34 4.10 23.79 -3.36
CA PRO A 34 5.25 22.98 -2.99
C PRO A 34 6.44 23.86 -2.58
N THR A 35 7.03 23.58 -1.42
CA THR A 35 8.09 24.39 -0.82
C THR A 35 9.32 23.55 -0.56
N LYS A 36 10.50 23.99 -1.02
CA LYS A 36 11.76 23.29 -0.81
C LYS A 36 12.07 23.17 0.70
N PRO A 37 12.43 21.99 1.21
CA PRO A 37 12.90 21.82 2.57
C PRO A 37 14.08 22.75 2.90
N ALA A 38 14.03 23.36 4.08
CA ALA A 38 15.06 24.30 4.51
C ALA A 38 16.38 23.59 4.85
N LYS A 39 16.33 22.31 5.21
CA LYS A 39 17.48 21.52 5.64
C LYS A 39 17.73 20.31 4.73
N GLY A 40 19.00 19.92 4.67
CA GLY A 40 19.44 18.84 3.80
C GLY A 40 19.81 19.30 2.41
N ASN A 41 20.41 18.40 1.64
CA ASN A 41 20.76 18.63 0.23
C ASN A 41 20.38 17.45 -0.66
N GLY A 42 19.70 16.45 -0.09
CA GLY A 42 19.23 15.26 -0.79
C GLY A 42 20.28 14.17 -0.98
N SER A 43 21.50 14.31 -0.45
CA SER A 43 22.44 13.20 -0.37
C SER A 43 22.05 12.21 0.74
N VAL A 44 22.59 10.99 0.71
CA VAL A 44 22.35 9.97 1.75
C VAL A 44 22.80 10.47 3.12
N ASP A 45 23.95 11.16 3.20
CA ASP A 45 24.50 11.67 4.46
C ASP A 45 23.81 12.94 4.97
N LYS A 46 23.13 13.67 4.07
CA LYS A 46 22.38 14.90 4.36
C LYS A 46 21.05 14.90 3.63
N PRO A 47 20.12 13.98 3.96
CA PRO A 47 18.84 13.90 3.32
C PRO A 47 18.03 15.19 3.52
N TYR A 48 17.10 15.48 2.61
CA TYR A 48 16.13 16.55 2.85
C TYR A 48 15.29 16.22 4.09
N GLU A 49 15.25 17.15 5.06
CA GLU A 49 14.38 17.03 6.23
C GLU A 49 13.00 17.58 5.88
N ILE A 50 12.00 16.71 5.86
CA ILE A 50 10.62 17.04 5.47
C ILE A 50 9.75 17.09 6.72
N SER A 51 9.12 18.23 6.95
CA SER A 51 8.25 18.49 8.11
C SER A 51 6.80 18.85 7.73
N THR A 52 6.54 19.12 6.46
CA THR A 52 5.23 19.57 5.97
C THR A 52 4.83 18.86 4.67
N ALA A 53 3.52 18.85 4.38
CA ALA A 53 3.01 18.32 3.11
C ALA A 53 3.53 19.11 1.90
N ALA A 54 3.71 20.43 2.04
CA ALA A 54 4.28 21.28 0.99
C ALA A 54 5.74 20.90 0.66
N GLU A 55 6.54 20.57 1.68
CA GLU A 55 7.92 20.09 1.48
C GLU A 55 7.93 18.70 0.85
N LEU A 56 7.01 17.80 1.25
CA LEU A 56 6.87 16.49 0.65
C LEU A 56 6.43 16.57 -0.83
N ALA A 57 5.49 17.45 -1.16
CA ALA A 57 5.07 17.71 -2.53
C ALA A 57 6.22 18.29 -3.38
N TRP A 58 7.03 19.18 -2.81
CA TRP A 58 8.23 19.67 -3.48
C TRP A 58 9.24 18.53 -3.72
N PHE A 59 9.49 17.68 -2.73
CA PHE A 59 10.40 16.54 -2.86
C PHE A 59 9.94 15.59 -3.97
N ARG A 60 8.64 15.28 -4.02
CA ARG A 60 8.02 14.51 -5.10
C ARG A 60 8.33 15.12 -6.47
N ASP A 61 8.08 16.42 -6.62
CA ASP A 61 8.29 17.13 -7.88
C ASP A 61 9.77 17.19 -8.26
N TYR A 62 10.64 17.35 -7.27
CA TYR A 62 12.09 17.34 -7.45
C TYR A 62 12.59 15.97 -7.93
N VAL A 63 12.13 14.88 -7.31
CA VAL A 63 12.45 13.51 -7.77
C VAL A 63 11.96 13.29 -9.19
N ASN A 64 10.71 13.65 -9.48
CA ASN A 64 10.08 13.38 -10.76
C ASN A 64 10.70 14.18 -11.92
N LYS A 65 11.24 15.37 -11.65
CA LYS A 65 11.75 16.28 -12.68
C LYS A 65 13.28 16.36 -12.74
N GLU A 66 13.95 16.32 -11.58
CA GLU A 66 15.36 16.70 -11.49
C GLU A 66 16.27 15.56 -11.02
N SER A 67 16.03 14.94 -9.85
CA SER A 67 16.96 13.99 -9.24
C SER A 67 16.31 12.74 -8.63
N GLN A 68 16.33 11.66 -9.36
CA GLN A 68 15.84 10.34 -8.90
C GLN A 68 16.62 9.76 -7.70
N PHE A 69 17.82 10.26 -7.41
CA PHE A 69 18.70 9.77 -6.34
C PHE A 69 18.54 10.55 -5.03
N ALA A 70 17.66 11.55 -5.01
CA ALA A 70 17.47 12.38 -3.83
C ALA A 70 17.00 11.55 -2.64
N SER A 71 17.62 11.77 -1.48
CA SER A 71 17.25 11.14 -0.21
C SER A 71 16.49 12.12 0.67
N ALA A 72 15.55 11.60 1.46
CA ALA A 72 14.75 12.38 2.39
C ALA A 72 14.48 11.63 3.70
N THR A 73 14.22 12.39 4.75
CA THR A 73 13.73 11.90 6.04
C THR A 73 12.56 12.74 6.52
N LEU A 74 11.53 12.11 7.07
CA LEU A 74 10.44 12.83 7.72
C LEU A 74 10.86 13.23 9.13
N THR A 75 10.55 14.46 9.53
CA THR A 75 10.77 14.97 10.87
C THR A 75 9.46 15.12 11.66
N GLU A 76 8.34 15.22 10.97
CA GLU A 76 6.99 15.31 11.51
C GLU A 76 6.02 14.38 10.79
N ASP A 77 4.86 14.14 11.39
CA ASP A 77 3.72 13.51 10.71
C ASP A 77 3.22 14.43 9.58
N ILE A 78 2.82 13.83 8.46
CA ILE A 78 2.39 14.57 7.26
C ILE A 78 0.92 14.28 6.96
N ASP A 79 0.12 15.32 6.84
CA ASP A 79 -1.25 15.25 6.34
C ASP A 79 -1.30 15.73 4.87
N LEU A 80 -1.71 14.83 3.98
CA LEU A 80 -1.77 15.10 2.54
C LEU A 80 -3.12 15.65 2.06
N SER A 81 -4.09 15.89 2.94
CA SER A 81 -5.45 16.29 2.57
C SER A 81 -5.53 17.54 1.68
N GLU A 82 -4.55 18.45 1.78
CA GLU A 82 -4.47 19.63 0.92
C GLU A 82 -3.80 19.38 -0.44
N PHE A 83 -3.14 18.22 -0.60
CA PHE A 83 -2.43 17.83 -1.84
C PHE A 83 -3.07 16.66 -2.58
N CYS A 84 -3.98 15.95 -1.93
CA CYS A 84 -4.78 14.92 -2.57
C CYS A 84 -6.03 14.60 -1.74
N HIS A 85 -7.18 14.46 -2.40
CA HIS A 85 -8.48 14.15 -1.78
C HIS A 85 -9.49 13.71 -2.83
N ALA A 86 -10.50 12.98 -2.38
CA ALA A 86 -11.66 12.66 -3.21
C ALA A 86 -12.50 13.92 -3.51
N ALA A 87 -13.28 13.86 -4.59
CA ALA A 87 -14.31 14.87 -4.84
C ALA A 87 -15.33 14.89 -3.71
N ASP A 88 -15.77 16.10 -3.33
CA ASP A 88 -16.84 16.28 -2.37
C ASP A 88 -17.90 17.25 -2.92
N ALA A 89 -19.05 16.70 -3.27
CA ALA A 89 -20.15 17.47 -3.82
C ALA A 89 -20.79 18.44 -2.80
N ALA A 90 -20.67 18.15 -1.49
CA ALA A 90 -21.24 19.03 -0.45
C ALA A 90 -20.44 20.32 -0.30
N THR A 91 -19.13 20.27 -0.54
CA THR A 91 -18.23 21.42 -0.48
C THR A 91 -17.84 21.95 -1.86
N ASN A 92 -18.33 21.32 -2.93
CA ASN A 92 -17.95 21.60 -4.32
C ASN A 92 -16.42 21.49 -4.54
N THR A 93 -15.80 20.54 -3.84
CA THR A 93 -14.37 20.27 -3.97
C THR A 93 -14.14 19.28 -5.11
N GLU A 94 -13.26 19.62 -6.06
CA GLU A 94 -12.85 18.73 -7.14
C GLU A 94 -11.89 17.65 -6.64
N GLU A 95 -11.86 16.50 -7.32
CA GLU A 95 -10.92 15.43 -7.00
C GLU A 95 -9.48 15.86 -7.28
N LEU A 96 -8.59 15.60 -6.33
CA LEU A 96 -7.14 15.79 -6.49
C LEU A 96 -6.41 14.49 -6.09
N SER A 97 -5.82 13.82 -7.07
CA SER A 97 -5.07 12.57 -6.87
C SER A 97 -3.57 12.86 -6.63
N TRP A 98 -2.96 12.17 -5.66
CA TRP A 98 -1.52 12.23 -5.46
C TRP A 98 -0.77 11.73 -6.70
N ASP A 99 0.16 12.53 -7.20
CA ASP A 99 1.11 12.08 -8.22
C ASP A 99 2.26 11.34 -7.53
N PRO A 100 2.52 10.07 -7.84
CA PRO A 100 3.51 9.28 -7.11
C PRO A 100 4.94 9.85 -7.19
N ILE A 101 5.72 9.69 -6.12
CA ILE A 101 7.17 9.88 -6.17
C ILE A 101 7.76 8.80 -7.08
N GLY A 102 8.55 9.17 -8.06
CA GLY A 102 9.05 8.23 -9.07
C GLY A 102 8.04 7.96 -10.19
N ASN A 103 7.15 8.91 -10.52
CA ASN A 103 6.28 8.86 -11.68
C ASN A 103 7.02 9.42 -12.91
N GLY A 104 7.23 8.58 -13.92
CA GLY A 104 8.01 8.93 -15.12
C GLY A 104 9.53 8.81 -14.96
N ARG A 105 10.05 8.79 -13.74
CA ARG A 105 11.44 8.43 -13.41
C ARG A 105 11.44 7.49 -12.21
N MET A 106 12.31 6.50 -12.22
CA MET A 106 12.47 5.59 -11.08
C MET A 106 13.02 6.34 -9.87
N TYR A 107 12.48 6.09 -8.69
CA TYR A 107 13.07 6.58 -7.45
C TYR A 107 14.21 5.67 -7.02
N CYS A 108 15.41 6.20 -6.86
CA CYS A 108 16.62 5.44 -6.52
C CYS A 108 17.30 5.91 -5.23
N GLY A 109 16.66 6.79 -4.46
CA GLY A 109 17.19 7.34 -3.22
C GLY A 109 16.87 6.52 -1.97
N THR A 110 17.17 7.10 -0.84
CA THR A 110 16.73 6.60 0.48
C THR A 110 15.63 7.50 1.01
N PHE A 111 14.49 6.90 1.35
CA PHE A 111 13.39 7.60 2.02
C PHE A 111 13.16 6.96 3.39
N ASP A 112 13.46 7.71 4.44
CA ASP A 112 13.26 7.28 5.82
C ASP A 112 12.09 8.05 6.43
N GLY A 113 10.98 7.37 6.66
CA GLY A 113 9.83 7.94 7.36
C GLY A 113 10.10 8.23 8.83
N ASN A 114 11.22 7.75 9.40
CA ASN A 114 11.63 8.02 10.79
C ASN A 114 10.51 7.72 11.81
N GLY A 115 9.68 6.72 11.52
CA GLY A 115 8.54 6.33 12.35
C GLY A 115 7.34 7.27 12.30
N LYS A 116 7.34 8.25 11.39
CA LYS A 116 6.24 9.20 11.22
C LYS A 116 5.10 8.63 10.41
N THR A 117 3.95 9.28 10.52
CA THR A 117 2.71 8.89 9.84
C THR A 117 2.42 9.82 8.66
N ILE A 118 2.09 9.22 7.51
CA ILE A 118 1.53 9.91 6.35
C ILE A 118 0.02 9.65 6.35
N ARG A 119 -0.77 10.73 6.45
CA ARG A 119 -2.24 10.67 6.51
C ARG A 119 -2.87 11.14 5.22
N ASN A 120 -4.06 10.58 4.96
CA ASN A 120 -4.94 11.03 3.89
C ASN A 120 -4.34 10.95 2.48
N LEU A 121 -3.45 9.97 2.25
CA LEU A 121 -3.01 9.68 0.88
C LEU A 121 -4.22 9.26 0.04
N TYR A 122 -4.48 9.98 -1.04
CA TYR A 122 -5.55 9.65 -1.99
C TYR A 122 -5.01 9.53 -3.41
N ILE A 123 -5.28 8.38 -4.03
CA ILE A 123 -4.95 8.10 -5.43
C ILE A 123 -6.19 7.49 -6.11
N ASN A 124 -6.61 8.11 -7.20
CA ASN A 124 -7.57 7.53 -8.14
C ASN A 124 -6.98 7.67 -9.55
N SER A 125 -6.74 6.56 -10.22
CA SER A 125 -5.93 6.57 -11.44
C SER A 125 -6.32 5.47 -12.42
N THR A 126 -6.04 5.74 -13.69
CA THR A 126 -6.13 4.79 -14.80
C THR A 126 -4.76 4.54 -15.46
N ILE A 127 -3.67 4.94 -14.77
CA ILE A 127 -2.30 4.89 -15.29
C ILE A 127 -1.48 3.90 -14.46
N MET A 128 -0.46 3.28 -15.08
CA MET A 128 0.41 2.27 -14.44
C MET A 128 1.10 2.76 -13.16
N ASN A 129 1.48 1.82 -12.31
CA ASN A 129 2.38 1.96 -11.16
C ASN A 129 1.90 3.00 -10.14
N LYS A 130 0.91 2.66 -9.35
CA LYS A 130 0.31 3.58 -8.36
C LYS A 130 0.54 3.15 -6.92
N GLY A 131 0.95 4.14 -6.15
CA GLY A 131 1.20 4.13 -4.73
C GLY A 131 1.78 5.48 -4.30
N PHE A 132 2.19 5.61 -3.05
CA PHE A 132 2.93 6.79 -2.59
C PHE A 132 4.20 7.00 -3.44
N PHE A 133 4.89 5.89 -3.76
CA PHE A 133 5.88 5.80 -4.85
C PHE A 133 5.27 5.10 -6.07
N GLY A 134 5.58 5.59 -7.28
CA GLY A 134 5.20 4.93 -8.51
C GLY A 134 6.11 3.75 -8.82
N TYR A 135 7.39 4.05 -9.03
CA TYR A 135 8.43 3.09 -9.31
C TYR A 135 9.69 3.39 -8.49
N ALA A 136 10.08 2.47 -7.62
CA ALA A 136 11.31 2.52 -6.84
C ALA A 136 12.33 1.49 -7.36
N ASN A 137 13.60 1.88 -7.53
CA ASN A 137 14.65 0.99 -8.04
C ASN A 137 15.96 1.17 -7.26
N SER A 138 16.50 0.07 -6.75
CA SER A 138 17.81 0.02 -6.07
C SER A 138 17.95 0.98 -4.87
N GLY A 139 16.81 1.46 -4.31
CA GLY A 139 16.76 2.37 -3.17
C GLY A 139 16.39 1.67 -1.87
N SER A 140 16.17 2.49 -0.85
CA SER A 140 15.67 2.05 0.45
C SER A 140 14.49 2.90 0.88
N ILE A 141 13.38 2.27 1.27
CA ILE A 141 12.18 2.95 1.78
C ILE A 141 11.82 2.29 3.11
N LYS A 142 11.77 3.09 4.17
CA LYS A 142 11.58 2.52 5.50
C LYS A 142 10.88 3.42 6.51
N ASN A 143 10.37 2.78 7.59
CA ASN A 143 9.86 3.44 8.79
C ASN A 143 8.68 4.39 8.54
N ILE A 144 7.68 3.96 7.77
CA ILE A 144 6.50 4.77 7.42
C ILE A 144 5.23 4.10 7.93
N THR A 145 4.36 4.87 8.55
CA THR A 145 2.98 4.47 8.81
C THR A 145 2.03 5.22 7.89
N PHE A 146 1.10 4.52 7.25
CA PHE A 146 0.01 5.12 6.48
C PHE A 146 -1.29 5.05 7.26
N ASP A 147 -1.99 6.18 7.33
CA ASP A 147 -3.27 6.35 8.01
C ASP A 147 -4.29 6.96 7.04
N ASN A 148 -5.45 6.33 6.89
CA ASN A 148 -6.50 6.74 5.96
C ASN A 148 -6.03 6.90 4.50
N ALA A 149 -5.13 6.02 4.05
CA ALA A 149 -4.70 5.98 2.65
C ALA A 149 -5.76 5.27 1.79
N LYS A 150 -6.11 5.88 0.66
CA LYS A 150 -7.07 5.34 -0.32
C LYS A 150 -6.40 5.30 -1.69
N VAL A 151 -6.06 4.11 -2.15
CA VAL A 151 -5.41 3.91 -3.44
C VAL A 151 -6.33 3.11 -4.36
N LYS A 152 -6.79 3.73 -5.43
CA LYS A 152 -7.57 3.09 -6.48
C LYS A 152 -6.87 3.23 -7.83
N ASN A 153 -6.74 2.11 -8.55
CA ASN A 153 -6.15 2.12 -9.87
C ASN A 153 -6.81 1.06 -10.76
N THR A 154 -7.36 1.48 -11.87
CA THR A 154 -8.00 0.57 -12.84
C THR A 154 -7.06 0.11 -13.95
N HIS A 155 -5.78 0.49 -13.90
CA HIS A 155 -4.77 -0.03 -14.82
C HIS A 155 -4.32 -1.44 -14.39
N TYR A 156 -3.94 -2.28 -15.35
CA TYR A 156 -3.53 -3.68 -15.13
C TYR A 156 -2.15 -3.85 -14.49
N ASN A 157 -1.40 -2.78 -14.26
CA ASN A 157 -0.07 -2.82 -13.67
C ASN A 157 -0.09 -2.56 -12.16
N GLY A 158 1.06 -2.65 -11.50
CA GLY A 158 1.20 -2.68 -10.04
C GLY A 158 0.50 -1.56 -9.25
N THR A 159 -0.21 -1.95 -8.22
CA THR A 159 -0.92 -1.06 -7.29
C THR A 159 -0.64 -1.46 -5.84
N GLY A 160 -0.18 -0.52 -5.02
CA GLY A 160 0.03 -0.71 -3.58
C GLY A 160 -0.02 0.61 -2.82
N ILE A 161 -0.19 0.61 -1.50
CA ILE A 161 -0.20 1.86 -0.74
C ILE A 161 1.18 2.51 -0.78
N LEU A 162 2.25 1.74 -0.54
CA LEU A 162 3.60 2.28 -0.59
C LEU A 162 4.07 2.48 -2.02
N THR A 163 3.98 1.45 -2.86
CA THR A 163 4.55 1.53 -4.22
C THR A 163 3.80 0.68 -5.23
N GLY A 164 3.70 1.20 -6.45
CA GLY A 164 3.21 0.40 -7.58
C GLY A 164 4.21 -0.67 -7.98
N VAL A 165 5.46 -0.29 -8.20
CA VAL A 165 6.57 -1.19 -8.58
C VAL A 165 7.81 -0.91 -7.76
N PHE A 166 8.53 -1.98 -7.38
CA PHE A 166 9.87 -1.86 -6.80
C PHE A 166 10.80 -2.91 -7.41
N GLU A 167 12.05 -2.52 -7.65
CA GLU A 167 13.09 -3.41 -8.15
C GLU A 167 14.37 -3.27 -7.33
N LYS A 168 14.91 -4.40 -6.86
CA LYS A 168 16.17 -4.43 -6.09
C LYS A 168 16.17 -3.46 -4.90
N CYS A 169 14.98 -3.10 -4.40
CA CYS A 169 14.79 -2.20 -3.28
C CYS A 169 14.75 -2.95 -1.97
N THR A 170 15.13 -2.25 -0.90
CA THR A 170 14.83 -2.66 0.47
C THR A 170 13.61 -1.87 0.96
N ILE A 171 12.55 -2.59 1.32
CA ILE A 171 11.35 -2.05 1.95
C ILE A 171 11.29 -2.59 3.37
N GLU A 172 11.31 -1.72 4.36
CA GLU A 172 11.41 -2.13 5.76
C GLU A 172 10.50 -1.30 6.67
N ASN A 173 9.87 -1.98 7.64
CA ASN A 173 9.09 -1.33 8.69
C ASN A 173 8.01 -0.36 8.13
N ILE A 174 7.20 -0.87 7.20
CA ILE A 174 6.06 -0.15 6.65
C ILE A 174 4.79 -0.66 7.31
N LYS A 175 3.92 0.24 7.75
CA LYS A 175 2.61 -0.08 8.33
C LYS A 175 1.49 0.62 7.61
N THR A 176 0.39 -0.10 7.37
CA THR A 176 -0.88 0.50 6.94
C THR A 176 -1.93 0.26 8.02
N LEU A 177 -2.72 1.26 8.36
CA LEU A 177 -3.78 1.14 9.37
C LEU A 177 -5.08 0.59 8.76
N ALA A 178 -6.01 0.16 9.61
CA ALA A 178 -7.24 -0.52 9.20
C ALA A 178 -8.22 0.36 8.39
N ASN A 179 -8.07 1.67 8.45
CA ASN A 179 -8.84 2.62 7.65
C ASN A 179 -8.25 2.89 6.26
N CYS A 180 -7.14 2.22 5.93
CA CYS A 180 -6.56 2.25 4.59
C CYS A 180 -7.24 1.24 3.66
N SER A 181 -7.19 1.48 2.35
CA SER A 181 -7.67 0.54 1.33
C SER A 181 -6.91 0.64 0.03
N VAL A 182 -6.79 -0.50 -0.65
CA VAL A 182 -6.26 -0.61 -2.00
C VAL A 182 -7.31 -1.27 -2.88
N GLU A 183 -7.57 -0.68 -4.04
CA GLU A 183 -8.40 -1.26 -5.08
C GLU A 183 -7.63 -1.19 -6.41
N GLY A 184 -7.28 -2.35 -6.96
CA GLY A 184 -6.56 -2.47 -8.23
C GLY A 184 -7.22 -3.45 -9.18
N THR A 185 -6.65 -3.63 -10.37
CA THR A 185 -7.00 -4.73 -11.28
C THR A 185 -6.03 -5.88 -11.12
N GLU A 186 -4.86 -5.81 -11.72
CA GLU A 186 -3.84 -6.83 -11.60
C GLU A 186 -2.69 -6.37 -10.70
N ASN A 187 -2.00 -7.34 -10.10
CA ASN A 187 -0.81 -7.11 -9.29
C ASN A 187 -1.07 -6.09 -8.17
N THR A 188 -2.05 -6.39 -7.36
CA THR A 188 -2.50 -5.50 -6.27
C THR A 188 -2.00 -6.01 -4.93
N GLY A 189 -1.29 -5.16 -4.19
CA GLY A 189 -0.79 -5.50 -2.84
C GLY A 189 -1.08 -4.43 -1.80
N GLY A 190 -1.20 -4.81 -0.55
CA GLY A 190 -1.41 -3.87 0.54
C GLY A 190 -0.25 -2.90 0.72
N ILE A 191 0.97 -3.38 0.49
CA ILE A 191 2.21 -2.57 0.54
C ILE A 191 2.70 -2.25 -0.88
N ALA A 192 2.85 -3.26 -1.74
CA ALA A 192 3.43 -3.09 -3.07
C ALA A 192 2.69 -3.90 -4.13
N GLY A 193 2.59 -3.36 -5.34
CA GLY A 193 1.95 -4.06 -6.47
C GLY A 193 2.84 -5.16 -7.05
N ILE A 194 3.96 -4.78 -7.61
CA ILE A 194 4.92 -5.70 -8.28
C ILE A 194 6.31 -5.46 -7.73
N GLY A 195 7.12 -6.52 -7.58
CA GLY A 195 8.52 -6.24 -7.38
C GLY A 195 9.49 -7.36 -7.11
N THR A 196 10.76 -6.93 -7.04
CA THR A 196 11.93 -7.72 -6.69
C THR A 196 12.74 -7.03 -5.60
N GLY A 197 13.33 -7.80 -4.66
CA GLY A 197 14.13 -7.26 -3.57
C GLY A 197 13.69 -7.79 -2.20
N ASN A 198 13.93 -7.02 -1.14
CA ASN A 198 13.62 -7.47 0.22
C ASN A 198 12.51 -6.65 0.84
N ILE A 199 11.54 -7.34 1.43
CA ILE A 199 10.48 -6.73 2.24
C ILE A 199 10.56 -7.33 3.64
N SER A 200 10.73 -6.48 4.66
CA SER A 200 10.87 -6.96 6.02
C SER A 200 10.14 -6.08 7.03
N ASN A 201 9.70 -6.70 8.13
CA ASN A 201 9.07 -6.01 9.25
C ASN A 201 7.86 -5.15 8.86
N CYS A 202 7.11 -5.56 7.83
CA CYS A 202 5.98 -4.80 7.32
C CYS A 202 4.65 -5.35 7.85
N GLU A 203 3.69 -4.45 8.08
CA GLU A 203 2.38 -4.77 8.60
C GLU A 203 1.29 -4.15 7.72
N ASN A 204 0.44 -4.98 7.11
CA ASN A 204 -0.72 -4.51 6.39
C ASN A 204 -2.00 -4.73 7.21
N ARG A 205 -2.77 -3.66 7.43
CA ARG A 205 -4.14 -3.71 7.97
C ARG A 205 -5.17 -3.17 6.98
N ALA A 206 -4.72 -2.67 5.84
CA ALA A 206 -5.60 -2.20 4.79
C ALA A 206 -6.38 -3.34 4.15
N MET A 207 -7.62 -3.06 3.75
CA MET A 207 -8.38 -3.94 2.87
C MET A 207 -7.78 -3.88 1.46
N VAL A 208 -7.57 -5.06 0.84
CA VAL A 208 -6.98 -5.19 -0.48
C VAL A 208 -7.96 -5.87 -1.42
N ASN A 209 -8.36 -5.17 -2.48
CA ASN A 209 -9.26 -5.69 -3.51
C ASN A 209 -8.60 -5.61 -4.88
N GLY A 210 -8.70 -6.68 -5.65
CA GLY A 210 -8.15 -6.73 -7.01
C GLY A 210 -8.84 -7.77 -7.89
N THR A 211 -8.30 -7.96 -9.07
CA THR A 211 -8.79 -9.00 -10.01
C THR A 211 -7.89 -10.22 -9.95
N ASN A 212 -6.64 -10.07 -10.39
CA ASN A 212 -5.64 -11.14 -10.40
C ASN A 212 -4.37 -10.72 -9.63
N ASN A 213 -3.63 -11.72 -9.13
CA ASN A 213 -2.38 -11.52 -8.41
C ASN A 213 -2.55 -10.54 -7.25
N VAL A 214 -3.43 -10.89 -6.31
CA VAL A 214 -3.80 -10.03 -5.19
C VAL A 214 -3.15 -10.55 -3.91
N GLY A 215 -2.35 -9.72 -3.25
CA GLY A 215 -1.64 -10.09 -2.03
C GLY A 215 -1.80 -9.07 -0.90
N GLY A 216 -1.85 -9.53 0.33
CA GLY A 216 -1.92 -8.64 1.48
C GLY A 216 -0.66 -7.78 1.65
N ILE A 217 0.50 -8.28 1.21
CA ILE A 217 1.75 -7.53 1.20
C ILE A 217 2.14 -7.16 -0.24
N VAL A 218 2.25 -8.14 -1.15
CA VAL A 218 2.66 -7.92 -2.54
C VAL A 218 1.73 -8.64 -3.49
N GLY A 219 1.30 -7.97 -4.56
CA GLY A 219 0.48 -8.59 -5.60
C GLY A 219 1.26 -9.64 -6.39
N ASN A 220 2.38 -9.24 -7.00
CA ASN A 220 3.24 -10.10 -7.82
C ASN A 220 4.71 -9.92 -7.42
N SER A 221 5.41 -11.01 -7.19
CA SER A 221 6.75 -10.99 -6.62
C SER A 221 7.66 -11.99 -7.30
N SER A 222 8.92 -11.61 -7.55
CA SER A 222 9.95 -12.46 -8.12
C SER A 222 11.29 -12.23 -7.42
N ASP A 223 12.01 -13.33 -7.11
CA ASP A 223 13.33 -13.28 -6.48
C ASP A 223 13.38 -12.45 -5.20
N ASN A 224 12.33 -12.55 -4.39
CA ASN A 224 12.19 -11.77 -3.17
C ASN A 224 12.42 -12.60 -1.91
N THR A 225 12.88 -11.88 -0.87
CA THR A 225 12.74 -12.34 0.51
C THR A 225 11.71 -11.47 1.23
N ILE A 226 10.60 -12.09 1.63
CA ILE A 226 9.58 -11.48 2.47
C ILE A 226 9.73 -12.07 3.87
N SER A 227 10.09 -11.23 4.84
CA SER A 227 10.43 -11.70 6.18
C SER A 227 9.81 -10.86 7.29
N SER A 228 9.39 -11.54 8.35
CA SER A 228 8.83 -10.87 9.54
C SER A 228 7.69 -9.91 9.23
N CYS A 229 6.85 -10.28 8.24
CA CYS A 229 5.72 -9.48 7.80
C CYS A 229 4.40 -10.09 8.30
N ALA A 230 3.41 -9.22 8.51
CA ALA A 230 2.08 -9.63 8.91
C ALA A 230 0.99 -8.95 8.07
N ASN A 231 0.00 -9.71 7.65
CA ASN A 231 -1.22 -9.18 7.06
C ASN A 231 -2.41 -9.40 8.00
N TYR A 232 -3.12 -8.34 8.33
CA TYR A 232 -4.37 -8.35 9.11
C TYR A 232 -5.57 -7.93 8.26
N GLY A 233 -5.33 -7.30 7.11
CA GLY A 233 -6.38 -6.85 6.22
C GLY A 233 -7.00 -8.01 5.43
N ALA A 234 -8.29 -7.93 5.14
CA ALA A 234 -8.92 -8.85 4.22
C ALA A 234 -8.37 -8.65 2.79
N VAL A 235 -8.20 -9.77 2.06
CA VAL A 235 -7.69 -9.77 0.69
C VAL A 235 -8.72 -10.45 -0.22
N THR A 236 -9.18 -9.74 -1.22
CA THR A 236 -10.18 -10.23 -2.16
C THR A 236 -9.70 -10.08 -3.59
N GLY A 237 -9.66 -11.19 -4.32
CA GLY A 237 -9.49 -11.21 -5.77
C GLY A 237 -10.75 -11.71 -6.45
N THR A 238 -11.13 -11.13 -7.58
CA THR A 238 -12.31 -11.60 -8.32
C THR A 238 -11.98 -12.79 -9.24
N GLU A 239 -10.70 -13.02 -9.54
CA GLU A 239 -10.22 -14.12 -10.38
C GLU A 239 -9.18 -14.97 -9.65
N SER A 240 -7.92 -14.95 -10.10
CA SER A 240 -6.92 -15.94 -9.66
C SER A 240 -5.76 -15.35 -8.85
N ASN A 241 -5.02 -16.24 -8.18
CA ASN A 241 -3.77 -15.96 -7.47
C ASN A 241 -3.97 -14.99 -6.32
N VAL A 242 -4.69 -15.40 -5.31
CA VAL A 242 -5.00 -14.56 -4.14
C VAL A 242 -4.33 -15.12 -2.90
N GLY A 243 -3.48 -14.34 -2.27
CA GLY A 243 -2.73 -14.76 -1.09
C GLY A 243 -2.65 -13.69 0.00
N GLY A 244 -2.61 -14.13 1.24
CA GLY A 244 -2.49 -13.23 2.39
C GLY A 244 -1.17 -12.47 2.44
N MET A 245 -0.10 -13.06 1.92
CA MET A 245 1.20 -12.40 1.76
C MET A 245 1.43 -12.02 0.30
N VAL A 246 1.35 -12.98 -0.62
CA VAL A 246 1.67 -12.78 -2.03
C VAL A 246 0.60 -13.42 -2.91
N GLY A 247 0.10 -12.68 -3.90
CA GLY A 247 -0.81 -13.24 -4.90
C GLY A 247 -0.11 -14.23 -5.83
N PHE A 248 0.87 -13.74 -6.59
CA PHE A 248 1.66 -14.54 -7.53
C PHE A 248 3.16 -14.45 -7.21
N PHE A 249 3.81 -15.59 -6.99
CA PHE A 249 5.20 -15.68 -6.53
C PHE A 249 6.03 -16.52 -7.49
N ILE A 250 6.88 -15.90 -8.29
CA ILE A 250 7.70 -16.63 -9.27
C ILE A 250 8.78 -17.42 -8.57
N SER A 251 9.56 -16.75 -7.68
CA SER A 251 10.64 -17.39 -6.92
C SER A 251 10.98 -16.59 -5.66
N GLY A 252 11.49 -17.26 -4.63
CA GLY A 252 12.03 -16.61 -3.44
C GLY A 252 11.66 -17.29 -2.11
N THR A 253 11.70 -16.48 -1.04
CA THR A 253 11.51 -16.98 0.33
C THR A 253 10.46 -16.15 1.07
N ILE A 254 9.52 -16.82 1.73
CA ILE A 254 8.64 -16.23 2.74
C ILE A 254 8.98 -16.86 4.09
N GLN A 255 9.41 -16.02 5.05
CA GLN A 255 9.85 -16.53 6.35
C GLN A 255 9.38 -15.66 7.51
N ASN A 256 9.05 -16.33 8.62
CA ASN A 256 8.58 -15.68 9.85
C ASN A 256 7.40 -14.74 9.61
N CYS A 257 6.49 -15.13 8.73
CA CYS A 257 5.37 -14.31 8.30
C CYS A 257 4.04 -14.88 8.77
N ALA A 258 3.05 -14.00 9.00
CA ALA A 258 1.73 -14.40 9.44
C ALA A 258 0.63 -13.69 8.66
N ASN A 259 -0.42 -14.41 8.29
CA ASN A 259 -1.66 -13.83 7.80
C ASN A 259 -2.80 -14.09 8.78
N TYR A 260 -3.44 -13.01 9.21
CA TYR A 260 -4.61 -13.01 10.10
C TYR A 260 -5.91 -12.66 9.35
N GLY A 261 -5.78 -12.01 8.18
CA GLY A 261 -6.93 -11.57 7.39
C GLY A 261 -7.58 -12.72 6.62
N ASP A 262 -8.87 -12.61 6.38
CA ASP A 262 -9.61 -13.54 5.51
C ASP A 262 -9.23 -13.33 4.05
N ILE A 263 -9.11 -14.43 3.30
CA ILE A 263 -8.71 -14.45 1.90
C ILE A 263 -9.85 -15.01 1.05
N SER A 264 -10.17 -14.30 -0.03
CA SER A 264 -11.25 -14.70 -0.94
C SER A 264 -10.85 -14.52 -2.40
N GLY A 265 -11.14 -15.51 -3.24
CA GLY A 265 -10.84 -15.49 -4.67
C GLY A 265 -11.56 -16.57 -5.45
N ALA A 266 -11.36 -16.59 -6.77
CA ALA A 266 -11.94 -17.65 -7.58
C ALA A 266 -11.04 -18.89 -7.64
N ASP A 267 -9.76 -18.71 -7.96
CA ASP A 267 -8.82 -19.80 -8.16
C ASP A 267 -7.45 -19.50 -7.54
N CYS A 268 -6.69 -20.55 -7.22
CA CYS A 268 -5.36 -20.43 -6.62
C CYS A 268 -5.37 -19.51 -5.39
N VAL A 269 -6.19 -19.87 -4.39
CA VAL A 269 -6.39 -19.06 -3.18
C VAL A 269 -5.70 -19.72 -2.00
N GLY A 270 -4.90 -18.95 -1.26
CA GLY A 270 -4.21 -19.46 -0.09
C GLY A 270 -3.88 -18.40 0.95
N ASN A 271 -3.80 -18.83 2.21
CA ASN A 271 -3.58 -17.91 3.33
C ASN A 271 -2.23 -17.18 3.27
N GLN A 272 -1.20 -17.81 2.70
CA GLN A 272 0.12 -17.17 2.49
C GLN A 272 0.33 -16.78 1.03
N ILE A 273 0.10 -17.71 0.11
CA ILE A 273 0.42 -17.56 -1.31
C ILE A 273 -0.77 -18.05 -2.13
N GLY A 274 -1.20 -17.27 -3.12
CA GLY A 274 -2.15 -17.72 -4.12
C GLY A 274 -1.52 -18.80 -5.02
N TYR A 275 -0.50 -18.38 -5.77
CA TYR A 275 0.22 -19.24 -6.69
C TYR A 275 1.73 -19.00 -6.61
N ALA A 276 2.52 -20.07 -6.61
CA ALA A 276 3.97 -19.98 -6.73
C ALA A 276 4.52 -20.92 -7.78
N SER A 277 5.58 -20.48 -8.48
CA SER A 277 6.40 -21.39 -9.28
C SER A 277 7.40 -22.11 -8.39
N ILE A 278 8.33 -21.37 -7.77
CA ILE A 278 9.31 -21.91 -6.82
C ILE A 278 9.25 -21.07 -5.55
N CYS A 279 9.07 -21.69 -4.39
CA CYS A 279 9.09 -20.96 -3.14
C CYS A 279 9.72 -21.72 -1.99
N ASN A 280 10.33 -20.97 -1.07
CA ASN A 280 10.77 -21.49 0.20
C ASN A 280 9.88 -20.89 1.31
N LEU A 281 9.12 -21.73 1.98
CA LEU A 281 8.31 -21.35 3.14
C LEU A 281 9.02 -21.74 4.42
N ASN A 282 9.22 -20.78 5.34
CA ASN A 282 9.88 -21.06 6.61
C ASN A 282 9.18 -20.31 7.75
N ASN A 283 8.69 -21.03 8.75
CA ASN A 283 7.98 -20.45 9.90
C ASN A 283 6.83 -19.51 9.46
N VAL A 284 5.83 -20.03 8.76
CA VAL A 284 4.66 -19.25 8.33
C VAL A 284 3.40 -19.67 9.06
N LEU A 285 2.53 -18.69 9.31
CA LEU A 285 1.31 -18.86 10.08
C LEU A 285 0.10 -18.32 9.31
N GLY A 286 -0.90 -19.17 9.07
CA GLY A 286 -2.18 -18.81 8.48
C GLY A 286 -3.29 -18.87 9.52
N ILE A 287 -4.00 -17.76 9.77
CA ILE A 287 -5.09 -17.70 10.76
C ILE A 287 -6.43 -17.44 10.09
N GLY A 288 -6.51 -16.57 9.10
CA GLY A 288 -7.74 -16.19 8.41
C GLY A 288 -8.37 -17.32 7.61
N ASN A 289 -9.65 -17.20 7.34
CA ASN A 289 -10.38 -18.12 6.49
C ASN A 289 -9.95 -17.99 5.02
N VAL A 290 -10.09 -19.08 4.28
CA VAL A 290 -9.84 -19.15 2.85
C VAL A 290 -11.14 -19.52 2.13
N THR A 291 -11.56 -18.66 1.19
CA THR A 291 -12.77 -18.88 0.38
C THR A 291 -12.40 -18.88 -1.10
N ALA A 292 -12.73 -19.94 -1.80
CA ALA A 292 -12.45 -20.12 -3.22
C ALA A 292 -13.62 -20.74 -3.97
N THR A 293 -13.65 -20.59 -5.29
CA THR A 293 -14.63 -21.26 -6.14
C THR A 293 -14.09 -22.51 -6.81
N THR A 294 -12.77 -22.75 -6.79
CA THR A 294 -12.14 -23.92 -7.38
C THR A 294 -11.35 -24.73 -6.36
N SER A 295 -11.01 -25.97 -6.72
CA SER A 295 -10.24 -26.89 -5.89
C SER A 295 -8.72 -26.61 -5.88
N GLN A 296 -8.23 -25.72 -6.73
CA GLN A 296 -6.83 -25.28 -6.74
C GLN A 296 -6.57 -24.25 -5.63
N SER A 297 -6.98 -24.57 -4.43
CA SER A 297 -6.91 -23.69 -3.27
C SER A 297 -6.56 -24.48 -2.03
N GLY A 298 -5.91 -23.86 -1.07
CA GLY A 298 -5.48 -24.52 0.15
C GLY A 298 -5.36 -23.54 1.31
N ILE A 299 -5.40 -24.09 2.54
CA ILE A 299 -5.41 -23.28 3.77
C ILE A 299 -4.13 -22.43 3.94
N LEU A 300 -3.00 -22.85 3.42
CA LEU A 300 -1.74 -22.08 3.46
C LEU A 300 -1.33 -21.57 2.08
N ALA A 301 -1.45 -22.39 1.06
CA ALA A 301 -1.11 -22.01 -0.31
C ALA A 301 -2.10 -22.59 -1.30
N GLY A 302 -2.47 -21.82 -2.32
CA GLY A 302 -3.31 -22.27 -3.42
C GLY A 302 -2.57 -23.32 -4.25
N VAL A 303 -1.54 -22.89 -4.98
CA VAL A 303 -0.73 -23.77 -5.83
C VAL A 303 0.76 -23.48 -5.65
N ILE A 304 1.57 -24.53 -5.60
CA ILE A 304 3.03 -24.48 -5.73
C ILE A 304 3.44 -25.50 -6.77
N LEU A 305 4.05 -25.05 -7.88
CA LEU A 305 4.31 -25.92 -9.04
C LEU A 305 5.55 -26.79 -8.91
N ASP A 306 6.65 -26.19 -8.47
CA ASP A 306 7.94 -26.87 -8.56
C ASP A 306 8.24 -27.68 -7.29
N SER A 307 8.56 -28.95 -7.48
CA SER A 307 8.95 -29.87 -6.41
C SER A 307 10.29 -29.51 -5.74
N SER A 308 11.08 -28.59 -6.32
CA SER A 308 12.26 -28.03 -5.67
C SER A 308 11.91 -26.98 -4.60
N SER A 309 10.66 -26.54 -4.54
CA SER A 309 10.16 -25.70 -3.47
C SER A 309 10.34 -26.38 -2.12
N THR A 310 10.69 -25.61 -1.10
CA THR A 310 10.97 -26.15 0.23
C THR A 310 10.04 -25.58 1.27
N ALA A 311 9.74 -26.38 2.27
CA ALA A 311 9.05 -25.97 3.47
C ALA A 311 9.89 -26.39 4.68
N ALA A 312 10.32 -25.42 5.47
CA ALA A 312 11.13 -25.64 6.65
C ALA A 312 10.53 -24.95 7.89
N GLY A 313 10.91 -25.41 9.06
CA GLY A 313 10.41 -24.87 10.30
C GLY A 313 8.93 -25.22 10.55
N ILE A 314 8.17 -24.28 11.12
CA ILE A 314 6.76 -24.47 11.45
C ILE A 314 5.90 -23.84 10.36
N LEU A 315 5.12 -24.67 9.66
CA LEU A 315 4.02 -24.22 8.82
C LEU A 315 2.74 -24.48 9.63
N ALA A 316 2.11 -23.43 10.11
CA ALA A 316 0.97 -23.57 10.99
C ALA A 316 -0.25 -22.83 10.44
N TYR A 317 -1.42 -23.38 10.72
CA TYR A 317 -2.69 -22.72 10.45
C TYR A 317 -3.65 -22.92 11.63
N ASN A 318 -4.57 -21.99 11.80
CA ASN A 318 -5.61 -22.13 12.82
C ASN A 318 -6.55 -23.27 12.44
N SER A 319 -6.72 -24.28 13.31
CA SER A 319 -7.61 -25.40 13.08
C SER A 319 -9.09 -25.02 12.99
N SER A 320 -9.45 -23.83 13.48
CA SER A 320 -10.78 -23.25 13.33
C SER A 320 -10.94 -22.44 12.05
N ALA A 321 -9.86 -22.18 11.30
CA ALA A 321 -9.93 -21.51 10.00
C ALA A 321 -10.65 -22.41 9.00
N LYS A 322 -11.55 -21.79 8.24
CA LYS A 322 -12.36 -22.49 7.26
C LYS A 322 -11.73 -22.41 5.87
N LEU A 323 -11.67 -23.53 5.19
CA LEU A 323 -11.45 -23.59 3.75
C LEU A 323 -12.80 -23.85 3.08
N THR A 324 -13.31 -22.90 2.34
CA THR A 324 -14.57 -23.00 1.60
C THR A 324 -14.29 -23.01 0.10
N ILE A 325 -14.75 -24.03 -0.60
CA ILE A 325 -14.61 -24.19 -2.05
C ILE A 325 -16.00 -24.28 -2.66
N ASN A 326 -16.31 -23.41 -3.61
CA ASN A 326 -17.60 -23.33 -4.27
C ASN A 326 -18.79 -23.30 -3.28
N GLY A 327 -18.66 -22.54 -2.20
CA GLY A 327 -19.68 -22.41 -1.15
C GLY A 327 -19.78 -23.59 -0.19
N ILE A 328 -18.95 -24.62 -0.33
CA ILE A 328 -18.95 -25.82 0.52
C ILE A 328 -17.72 -25.78 1.44
N GLU A 329 -17.97 -25.78 2.75
CA GLU A 329 -16.89 -25.88 3.74
C GLU A 329 -16.23 -27.26 3.66
N GLN A 330 -14.90 -27.28 3.54
CA GLN A 330 -14.10 -28.49 3.51
C GLN A 330 -13.81 -28.96 4.94
N THR A 331 -13.94 -30.23 5.19
CA THR A 331 -13.76 -30.82 6.53
C THR A 331 -12.84 -32.06 6.49
N GLY A 332 -12.20 -32.36 7.61
CA GLY A 332 -11.33 -33.54 7.76
C GLY A 332 -10.17 -33.51 6.75
N ASP A 333 -9.91 -34.68 6.13
CA ASP A 333 -8.82 -34.86 5.17
C ASP A 333 -8.98 -34.02 3.87
N ALA A 334 -10.17 -33.48 3.63
CA ALA A 334 -10.41 -32.57 2.51
C ALA A 334 -9.77 -31.18 2.72
N VAL A 335 -9.47 -30.81 3.96
CA VAL A 335 -8.73 -29.56 4.26
C VAL A 335 -7.27 -29.78 3.91
N LYS A 336 -6.83 -29.15 2.80
CA LYS A 336 -5.46 -29.23 2.32
C LYS A 336 -4.68 -28.02 2.78
N ALA A 337 -3.51 -28.22 3.38
CA ALA A 337 -2.60 -27.13 3.70
C ALA A 337 -2.10 -26.42 2.44
N ILE A 338 -1.90 -27.17 1.37
CA ILE A 338 -1.43 -26.73 0.06
C ILE A 338 -2.31 -27.35 -1.01
N GLY A 339 -2.61 -26.63 -2.08
CA GLY A 339 -3.46 -27.08 -3.18
C GLY A 339 -2.93 -28.30 -3.93
N ILE A 340 -2.66 -28.21 -5.23
CA ILE A 340 -2.42 -29.37 -6.08
C ILE A 340 -0.99 -29.86 -6.04
N SER A 341 0.01 -29.03 -5.81
CA SER A 341 1.42 -29.42 -5.91
C SER A 341 1.98 -29.95 -4.60
N SER A 342 2.93 -30.88 -4.73
CA SER A 342 3.66 -31.42 -3.60
C SER A 342 4.91 -30.61 -3.29
N LEU A 343 4.95 -29.98 -2.11
CA LEU A 343 6.20 -29.53 -1.51
C LEU A 343 7.05 -30.75 -1.11
N SER A 344 8.32 -30.78 -1.47
CA SER A 344 9.29 -31.65 -0.83
C SER A 344 9.51 -31.12 0.60
N SER A 345 8.78 -31.62 1.59
CA SER A 345 8.78 -31.04 2.93
C SER A 345 9.71 -31.75 3.87
N THR A 346 10.67 -31.02 4.43
CA THR A 346 11.28 -31.32 5.74
C THR A 346 10.52 -30.61 6.87
N GLY A 347 9.60 -29.72 6.53
CA GLY A 347 8.76 -28.95 7.47
C GLY A 347 7.54 -29.73 7.95
N ARG A 348 7.07 -29.40 9.16
CA ARG A 348 5.85 -29.98 9.73
C ARG A 348 4.71 -28.99 9.57
N VAL A 349 3.69 -29.36 8.81
CA VAL A 349 2.41 -28.64 8.81
C VAL A 349 1.67 -28.98 10.10
N LYS A 350 1.32 -27.96 10.87
CA LYS A 350 0.60 -28.12 12.13
C LYS A 350 -0.66 -27.25 12.11
N ALA A 351 -1.78 -27.86 12.49
CA ALA A 351 -2.95 -27.12 12.91
C ALA A 351 -2.83 -26.76 14.40
N PHE A 352 -3.32 -25.59 14.81
CA PHE A 352 -3.39 -25.15 16.20
C PHE A 352 -4.78 -24.55 16.48
N SER A 353 -5.23 -24.63 17.73
CA SER A 353 -6.46 -23.95 18.17
C SER A 353 -6.15 -22.51 18.55
N ALA A 354 -7.10 -21.60 18.33
CA ALA A 354 -6.94 -20.17 18.64
C ALA A 354 -6.85 -19.83 20.15
N GLU A 355 -6.92 -20.85 21.01
CA GLU A 355 -6.88 -20.73 22.48
C GLU A 355 -5.48 -20.90 23.08
N GLN A 356 -4.41 -20.83 22.28
CA GLN A 356 -3.03 -20.91 22.79
C GLN A 356 -2.25 -19.64 22.47
#